data_7bb542bc82cb98414e8e455ad3c8e16f
#
_entry.id   7bb542bc82cb98414e8e455ad3c8e16f
#
_cell.length_a   1.000
_cell.length_b   1.000
_cell.length_c   1.000
_cell.angle_alpha   90.00
_cell.angle_beta   90.00
_cell.angle_gamma   90.00
#
_symmetry.space_group_name_H-M   'P 1'
#
loop_
_entity.id
_entity.type
_entity.pdbx_description
1 polymer ?
#
loop_
_entity_poly.entity_id
_entity_poly.type
_entity_poly.pdbx_seq_one_letter_code
_entity_poly.pdbx_strand_id
1 'polypeptide(L)'
;MKKAIIGKKVGMTQIFDESGKVIPVTVIEAGPCVVAQVKSNETDGYNAVQLGFGDVKESKVNKPVKGHFAKSKLALKKHLREFRMDSVEDVKVGDEFKADVFVKGDKVDIQGTSKGQEIKADLFAAGELIDVTGISKGKGFQGPIKRHGQSRGPETHGSRYHRRPGSMGSTSTPGRVFKGKRLPGHMGANTITIQNLEVVAVDLDKNVILVKGSVPGVNGAILKIRQSVKA
;
A
#
# COMPACT_ATOMS: atom_id res chain seq x y z
N MET A 1 9.99 -8.70 -9.46
CA MET A 1 9.41 -7.41 -9.03
C MET A 1 10.55 -6.41 -8.95
N LYS A 2 10.55 -5.39 -9.83
CA LYS A 2 11.73 -4.54 -10.05
C LYS A 2 11.67 -3.21 -9.27
N LYS A 3 10.47 -2.66 -9.00
CA LYS A 3 10.29 -1.34 -8.39
C LYS A 3 9.31 -1.38 -7.22
N ALA A 4 9.67 -0.82 -6.08
CA ALA A 4 8.81 -0.71 -4.90
C ALA A 4 9.22 0.48 -4.01
N ILE A 5 8.25 1.18 -3.43
CA ILE A 5 8.47 2.31 -2.52
C ILE A 5 7.37 2.39 -1.46
N ILE A 6 7.66 3.03 -0.33
CA ILE A 6 6.66 3.38 0.67
C ILE A 6 6.22 4.81 0.41
N GLY A 7 4.90 5.03 0.42
CA GLY A 7 4.33 6.36 0.30
C GLY A 7 3.31 6.65 1.39
N LYS A 8 2.92 7.92 1.49
CA LYS A 8 1.88 8.41 2.39
C LYS A 8 0.81 9.12 1.56
N LYS A 9 -0.45 8.72 1.75
CA LYS A 9 -1.58 9.37 1.10
C LYS A 9 -1.73 10.80 1.63
N VAL A 10 -1.58 11.81 0.76
CA VAL A 10 -1.81 13.20 1.13
C VAL A 10 -3.29 13.54 0.99
N GLY A 11 -3.88 13.28 -0.18
CA GLY A 11 -5.26 13.60 -0.46
C GLY A 11 -5.67 13.19 -1.87
N MET A 12 -6.80 13.72 -2.32
CA MET A 12 -7.26 13.58 -3.69
C MET A 12 -7.55 14.95 -4.28
N THR A 13 -7.28 15.08 -5.57
CA THR A 13 -7.56 16.27 -6.37
C THR A 13 -7.96 15.85 -7.79
N GLN A 14 -8.11 16.80 -8.67
CA GLN A 14 -8.35 16.58 -10.09
C GLN A 14 -7.36 17.39 -10.91
N ILE A 15 -7.02 16.86 -12.05
CA ILE A 15 -6.23 17.55 -13.07
C ILE A 15 -7.00 17.50 -14.39
N PHE A 16 -6.62 18.39 -15.30
CA PHE A 16 -7.23 18.45 -16.63
C PHE A 16 -6.21 17.95 -17.65
N ASP A 17 -6.68 17.13 -18.55
CA ASP A 17 -5.96 16.69 -19.74
C ASP A 17 -5.94 17.83 -20.78
N GLU A 18 -5.06 17.76 -21.78
CA GLU A 18 -4.98 18.70 -22.91
C GLU A 18 -6.31 18.84 -23.66
N SER A 19 -7.12 17.78 -23.66
CA SER A 19 -8.49 17.80 -24.22
C SER A 19 -9.55 18.43 -23.31
N GLY A 20 -9.18 18.96 -22.13
CA GLY A 20 -10.10 19.50 -21.12
C GLY A 20 -10.82 18.44 -20.27
N LYS A 21 -10.51 17.17 -20.42
CA LYS A 21 -11.12 16.07 -19.65
C LYS A 21 -10.59 16.06 -18.21
N VAL A 22 -11.50 15.95 -17.25
CA VAL A 22 -11.17 15.82 -15.82
C VAL A 22 -10.62 14.45 -15.51
N ILE A 23 -9.44 14.38 -14.91
CA ILE A 23 -8.81 13.15 -14.40
C ILE A 23 -8.75 13.24 -12.87
N PRO A 24 -9.52 12.43 -12.11
CA PRO A 24 -9.40 12.37 -10.66
C PRO A 24 -8.08 11.70 -10.28
N VAL A 25 -7.31 12.33 -9.40
CA VAL A 25 -6.02 11.80 -8.96
C VAL A 25 -5.89 11.77 -7.45
N THR A 26 -5.17 10.77 -6.96
CA THR A 26 -4.69 10.72 -5.58
C THR A 26 -3.24 11.18 -5.53
N VAL A 27 -2.97 12.09 -4.61
CA VAL A 27 -1.64 12.64 -4.32
C VAL A 27 -0.99 11.77 -3.26
N ILE A 28 0.18 11.21 -3.58
CA ILE A 28 0.95 10.33 -2.69
C ILE A 28 2.34 10.92 -2.53
N GLU A 29 2.73 11.24 -1.31
CA GLU A 29 4.11 11.56 -0.92
C GLU A 29 4.90 10.24 -0.89
N ALA A 30 5.83 10.05 -1.83
CA ALA A 30 6.56 8.81 -2.04
C ALA A 30 8.07 9.03 -1.81
N GLY A 31 8.58 8.51 -0.70
CA GLY A 31 9.99 8.68 -0.30
C GLY A 31 10.25 9.97 0.51
N PRO A 32 11.52 10.28 0.86
CA PRO A 32 12.66 9.38 0.68
C PRO A 32 12.58 8.12 1.57
N CYS A 33 12.96 6.98 1.02
CA CYS A 33 13.03 5.71 1.71
C CYS A 33 14.49 5.25 1.87
N VAL A 34 14.81 4.61 2.97
CA VAL A 34 16.15 4.07 3.27
C VAL A 34 16.09 2.55 3.35
N VAL A 35 17.07 1.87 2.77
CA VAL A 35 17.21 0.42 2.89
C VAL A 35 17.71 0.06 4.28
N ALA A 36 16.85 -0.50 5.11
CA ALA A 36 17.16 -0.91 6.47
C ALA A 36 17.81 -2.31 6.53
N GLN A 37 17.37 -3.22 5.66
CA GLN A 37 17.90 -4.59 5.58
C GLN A 37 17.71 -5.15 4.18
N VAL A 38 18.68 -5.92 3.73
CA VAL A 38 18.61 -6.75 2.54
C VAL A 38 18.57 -8.20 2.97
N LYS A 39 17.65 -8.98 2.41
CA LYS A 39 17.49 -10.41 2.64
C LYS A 39 17.82 -11.15 1.36
N SER A 40 18.66 -12.17 1.47
CA SER A 40 19.08 -13.01 0.35
C SER A 40 18.55 -14.43 0.49
N ASN A 41 18.50 -15.15 -0.62
CA ASN A 41 18.04 -16.53 -0.63
C ASN A 41 18.95 -17.44 0.20
N GLU A 42 20.26 -17.12 0.31
CA GLU A 42 21.23 -17.92 1.07
C GLU A 42 21.03 -17.82 2.59
N THR A 43 20.73 -16.61 3.09
CA THR A 43 20.62 -16.36 4.54
C THR A 43 19.20 -16.46 5.07
N ASP A 44 18.22 -16.00 4.30
CA ASP A 44 16.82 -15.83 4.72
C ASP A 44 15.85 -16.75 3.96
N GLY A 45 16.31 -17.47 2.92
CA GLY A 45 15.49 -18.36 2.10
C GLY A 45 14.63 -17.65 1.06
N TYR A 46 14.77 -16.34 0.91
CA TYR A 46 14.10 -15.53 -0.13
C TYR A 46 14.75 -14.16 -0.29
N ASN A 47 14.59 -13.58 -1.48
CA ASN A 47 15.11 -12.26 -1.79
C ASN A 47 14.08 -11.17 -1.43
N ALA A 48 14.50 -10.21 -0.59
CA ALA A 48 13.66 -9.07 -0.22
C ALA A 48 14.49 -7.88 0.26
N VAL A 49 13.90 -6.69 0.14
CA VAL A 49 14.45 -5.43 0.67
C VAL A 49 13.49 -4.85 1.68
N GLN A 50 13.99 -4.53 2.87
CA GLN A 50 13.23 -3.83 3.89
C GLN A 50 13.51 -2.33 3.79
N LEU A 51 12.47 -1.55 3.50
CA LEU A 51 12.52 -0.09 3.38
C LEU A 51 12.03 0.58 4.67
N GLY A 52 12.73 1.64 5.08
CA GLY A 52 12.35 2.54 6.16
C GLY A 52 11.83 3.87 5.61
N PHE A 53 10.72 4.38 6.17
CA PHE A 53 10.08 5.63 5.76
C PHE A 53 9.65 6.47 6.96
N GLY A 54 9.82 7.79 6.85
CA GLY A 54 9.42 8.78 7.85
C GLY A 54 10.30 8.76 9.09
N ASP A 55 10.74 9.94 9.53
CA ASP A 55 11.61 10.08 10.69
C ASP A 55 10.86 9.92 12.00
N VAL A 56 11.55 9.48 13.04
CA VAL A 56 10.98 9.29 14.37
C VAL A 56 12.00 9.70 15.45
N LYS A 57 11.51 10.35 16.49
CA LYS A 57 12.33 10.70 17.66
C LYS A 57 12.72 9.42 18.40
N GLU A 58 13.96 9.37 18.86
CA GLU A 58 14.52 8.20 19.57
C GLU A 58 13.69 7.76 20.79
N SER A 59 13.12 8.72 21.52
CA SER A 59 12.26 8.45 22.67
C SER A 59 10.97 7.67 22.36
N LYS A 60 10.54 7.65 21.10
CA LYS A 60 9.32 6.95 20.64
C LYS A 60 9.59 5.56 20.05
N VAL A 61 10.85 5.10 20.10
CA VAL A 61 11.26 3.82 19.51
C VAL A 61 11.68 2.85 20.60
N ASN A 62 11.21 1.60 20.54
CA ASN A 62 11.54 0.53 21.46
C ASN A 62 13.00 0.06 21.29
N LYS A 63 13.62 -0.45 22.37
CA LYS A 63 15.01 -0.94 22.37
C LYS A 63 15.35 -1.93 21.25
N PRO A 64 14.53 -2.96 20.93
CA PRO A 64 14.81 -3.90 19.84
C PRO A 64 14.92 -3.22 18.48
N VAL A 65 14.02 -2.26 18.20
CA VAL A 65 14.01 -1.53 16.91
C VAL A 65 15.23 -0.58 16.86
N LYS A 66 15.63 0.07 17.98
CA LYS A 66 16.88 0.84 18.04
C LYS A 66 18.08 -0.04 17.70
N GLY A 67 18.17 -1.24 18.28
CA GLY A 67 19.24 -2.20 17.98
C GLY A 67 19.29 -2.63 16.51
N HIS A 68 18.12 -2.82 15.88
CA HIS A 68 18.02 -3.13 14.46
C HIS A 68 18.63 -2.04 13.57
N PHE A 69 18.29 -0.77 13.80
CA PHE A 69 18.87 0.35 13.06
C PHE A 69 20.34 0.62 13.43
N ALA A 70 20.73 0.45 14.70
CA ALA A 70 22.11 0.62 15.15
C ALA A 70 23.06 -0.38 14.47
N LYS A 71 22.62 -1.64 14.26
CA LYS A 71 23.40 -2.65 13.52
C LYS A 71 23.74 -2.19 12.10
N SER A 72 22.86 -1.46 11.48
CA SER A 72 23.00 -0.94 10.11
C SER A 72 23.57 0.50 10.09
N LYS A 73 23.84 1.13 11.25
CA LYS A 73 24.31 2.52 11.38
C LYS A 73 23.38 3.54 10.68
N LEU A 74 22.08 3.31 10.73
CA LEU A 74 21.06 4.14 10.07
C LEU A 74 20.27 4.98 11.06
N ALA A 75 19.74 6.13 10.57
CA ALA A 75 18.78 6.93 11.29
C ALA A 75 17.46 6.16 11.51
N LEU A 76 16.82 6.41 12.65
CA LEU A 76 15.58 5.73 13.02
C LEU A 76 14.43 6.14 12.10
N LYS A 77 13.74 5.16 11.51
CA LYS A 77 12.56 5.36 10.66
C LYS A 77 11.30 4.82 11.34
N LYS A 78 10.19 5.53 11.16
CA LYS A 78 8.91 5.22 11.80
C LYS A 78 8.23 3.97 11.22
N HIS A 79 8.31 3.79 9.91
CA HIS A 79 7.61 2.73 9.19
C HIS A 79 8.60 1.84 8.45
N LEU A 80 8.60 0.55 8.79
CA LEU A 80 9.36 -0.47 8.09
C LEU A 80 8.39 -1.33 7.27
N ARG A 81 8.71 -1.57 6.00
CA ARG A 81 7.98 -2.48 5.12
C ARG A 81 8.94 -3.27 4.26
N GLU A 82 8.59 -4.52 4.06
CA GLU A 82 9.37 -5.44 3.25
C GLU A 82 8.73 -5.62 1.88
N PHE A 83 9.59 -5.67 0.87
CA PHE A 83 9.22 -5.92 -0.51
C PHE A 83 10.05 -7.08 -1.05
N ARG A 84 9.40 -8.12 -1.54
CA ARG A 84 10.07 -9.22 -2.22
C ARG A 84 10.53 -8.75 -3.60
N MET A 85 11.75 -9.10 -3.96
CA MET A 85 12.38 -8.77 -5.24
C MET A 85 12.89 -10.03 -5.93
N ASP A 86 13.11 -9.95 -7.23
CA ASP A 86 13.60 -11.09 -8.02
C ASP A 86 15.11 -11.29 -7.79
N SER A 87 15.88 -10.18 -7.69
CA SER A 87 17.29 -10.17 -7.27
C SER A 87 17.57 -9.05 -6.27
N VAL A 88 18.59 -9.18 -5.46
CA VAL A 88 19.03 -8.20 -4.44
C VAL A 88 20.52 -7.91 -4.52
N GLU A 89 21.21 -8.37 -5.57
CA GLU A 89 22.66 -8.31 -5.70
C GLU A 89 23.19 -6.87 -5.74
N ASP A 90 22.40 -5.94 -6.29
CA ASP A 90 22.76 -4.53 -6.46
C ASP A 90 22.36 -3.63 -5.29
N VAL A 91 21.71 -4.18 -4.24
CA VAL A 91 21.16 -3.38 -3.13
C VAL A 91 21.97 -3.59 -1.87
N LYS A 92 22.51 -2.51 -1.28
CA LYS A 92 23.25 -2.54 -0.01
C LYS A 92 22.48 -1.86 1.11
N VAL A 93 22.73 -2.33 2.33
CA VAL A 93 22.18 -1.70 3.55
C VAL A 93 22.76 -0.29 3.69
N GLY A 94 21.89 0.69 3.90
CA GLY A 94 22.27 2.10 3.98
C GLY A 94 22.13 2.87 2.68
N ASP A 95 21.79 2.22 1.57
CA ASP A 95 21.46 2.92 0.33
C ASP A 95 20.18 3.74 0.55
N GLU A 96 20.29 5.03 0.33
CA GLU A 96 19.15 5.91 0.24
C GLU A 96 18.66 5.88 -1.20
N PHE A 97 17.47 5.39 -1.40
CA PHE A 97 16.84 5.35 -2.71
C PHE A 97 16.24 6.72 -3.04
N LYS A 98 16.96 7.50 -3.83
CA LYS A 98 16.48 8.67 -4.57
C LYS A 98 16.15 8.29 -6.00
N ALA A 99 15.20 8.95 -6.57
CA ALA A 99 14.56 8.62 -7.81
C ALA A 99 15.32 8.97 -9.10
N ASP A 100 16.63 9.11 -9.10
CA ASP A 100 17.40 9.63 -10.24
C ASP A 100 17.79 8.58 -11.31
N VAL A 101 17.20 7.38 -11.36
CA VAL A 101 17.75 6.28 -12.18
C VAL A 101 17.01 6.00 -13.49
N PHE A 102 16.06 6.84 -13.96
CA PHE A 102 15.39 6.53 -15.23
C PHE A 102 15.31 7.70 -16.21
N VAL A 103 16.05 7.59 -17.32
CA VAL A 103 15.91 8.39 -18.53
C VAL A 103 14.79 7.78 -19.39
N LYS A 104 13.99 8.63 -20.00
CA LYS A 104 12.88 8.31 -20.89
C LYS A 104 13.32 7.36 -22.00
N GLY A 105 12.85 6.10 -21.99
CA GLY A 105 12.95 5.21 -23.15
C GLY A 105 13.81 3.95 -23.05
N ASP A 106 14.57 3.72 -21.98
CA ASP A 106 15.45 2.57 -21.90
C ASP A 106 14.91 1.43 -21.04
N LYS A 107 14.97 0.21 -21.59
CA LYS A 107 14.92 -1.04 -20.82
C LYS A 107 16.21 -1.10 -20.00
N VAL A 108 16.16 -0.66 -18.74
CA VAL A 108 17.36 -0.61 -17.92
C VAL A 108 17.44 -1.86 -17.05
N ASP A 109 18.44 -2.69 -17.33
CA ASP A 109 19.03 -3.58 -16.35
C ASP A 109 19.64 -2.71 -15.24
N ILE A 110 19.37 -3.06 -13.98
CA ILE A 110 19.91 -2.33 -12.82
C ILE A 110 21.40 -2.70 -12.71
N GLN A 111 22.25 -1.93 -13.36
CA GLN A 111 23.70 -2.01 -13.16
C GLN A 111 24.14 -0.86 -12.25
N GLY A 112 24.67 -1.23 -11.06
CA GLY A 112 25.62 -0.46 -10.28
C GLY A 112 25.19 0.93 -9.81
N THR A 113 24.50 1.02 -8.68
CA THR A 113 24.30 2.30 -7.97
C THR A 113 25.45 2.56 -6.99
N SER A 114 26.12 3.70 -7.19
CA SER A 114 27.18 4.19 -6.31
C SER A 114 26.63 4.63 -4.95
N LYS A 115 27.43 4.50 -3.86
CA LYS A 115 27.10 4.94 -2.50
C LYS A 115 26.50 6.36 -2.47
N GLY A 116 25.31 6.52 -1.87
CA GLY A 116 24.75 7.81 -1.51
C GLY A 116 23.55 8.31 -2.33
N GLN A 117 22.86 7.47 -3.10
CA GLN A 117 21.66 7.87 -3.84
C GLN A 117 20.37 7.64 -3.04
N GLU A 118 19.58 8.71 -2.86
CA GLU A 118 18.21 8.67 -2.27
C GLU A 118 17.18 8.23 -3.32
N ILE A 119 16.26 7.31 -3.02
CA ILE A 119 15.10 7.00 -3.89
C ILE A 119 14.08 8.13 -3.78
N LYS A 120 13.89 8.87 -4.87
CA LYS A 120 12.82 9.85 -5.05
C LYS A 120 11.66 9.23 -5.87
N ALA A 121 10.62 10.01 -6.07
CA ALA A 121 9.43 9.61 -6.83
C ALA A 121 9.69 9.19 -8.31
N ASP A 122 10.87 9.44 -8.88
CA ASP A 122 11.34 9.03 -10.22
C ASP A 122 11.34 7.52 -10.51
N LEU A 123 11.16 6.72 -9.48
CA LEU A 123 11.07 5.27 -9.65
C LEU A 123 9.94 4.88 -10.62
N PHE A 124 8.92 5.72 -10.74
CA PHE A 124 7.76 5.49 -11.58
C PHE A 124 7.61 6.61 -12.63
N ALA A 125 7.53 6.24 -13.89
CA ALA A 125 7.26 7.15 -14.99
C ALA A 125 5.76 7.39 -15.19
N ALA A 126 5.40 8.53 -15.78
CA ALA A 126 4.02 8.78 -16.23
C ALA A 126 3.59 7.70 -17.25
N GLY A 127 2.37 7.18 -17.13
CA GLY A 127 1.84 6.07 -17.93
C GLY A 127 2.18 4.69 -17.40
N GLU A 128 3.04 4.55 -16.39
CA GLU A 128 3.36 3.25 -15.79
C GLU A 128 2.20 2.75 -14.92
N LEU A 129 1.98 1.43 -14.91
CA LEU A 129 0.96 0.80 -14.09
C LEU A 129 1.56 0.31 -12.76
N ILE A 130 0.91 0.67 -11.66
CA ILE A 130 1.33 0.33 -10.31
C ILE A 130 0.23 -0.38 -9.52
N ASP A 131 0.65 -1.19 -8.55
CA ASP A 131 -0.21 -1.78 -7.53
C ASP A 131 -0.02 -1.04 -6.21
N VAL A 132 -1.11 -0.57 -5.61
CA VAL A 132 -1.09 0.16 -4.34
C VAL A 132 -1.79 -0.64 -3.26
N THR A 133 -1.04 -1.01 -2.22
CA THR A 133 -1.53 -1.72 -1.05
C THR A 133 -1.60 -0.79 0.16
N GLY A 134 -2.73 -0.78 0.83
CA GLY A 134 -2.93 0.01 2.04
C GLY A 134 -4.02 -0.57 2.94
N ILE A 135 -4.20 0.04 4.10
CA ILE A 135 -5.27 -0.32 5.03
C ILE A 135 -6.51 0.50 4.70
N SER A 136 -7.63 -0.17 4.40
CA SER A 136 -8.89 0.49 4.07
C SER A 136 -9.46 1.26 5.27
N LYS A 137 -10.36 2.22 4.99
CA LYS A 137 -11.06 2.96 6.05
C LYS A 137 -11.86 2.00 6.92
N GLY A 138 -11.69 2.08 8.25
CA GLY A 138 -12.50 1.33 9.21
C GLY A 138 -13.95 1.79 9.18
N LYS A 139 -14.89 0.85 9.28
CA LYS A 139 -16.33 1.10 9.33
C LYS A 139 -16.96 0.56 10.63
N GLY A 140 -16.13 0.05 11.55
CA GLY A 140 -16.57 -0.53 12.81
C GLY A 140 -17.36 -1.84 12.61
N PHE A 141 -18.19 -2.19 13.59
CA PHE A 141 -19.08 -3.34 13.51
C PHE A 141 -20.30 -2.98 12.64
N GLN A 142 -20.53 -3.73 11.57
CA GLN A 142 -21.60 -3.47 10.62
C GLN A 142 -22.58 -4.65 10.53
N GLY A 143 -23.86 -4.33 10.33
CA GLY A 143 -24.89 -5.29 10.02
C GLY A 143 -24.73 -5.92 8.63
N PRO A 144 -25.44 -7.03 8.37
CA PRO A 144 -25.28 -7.81 7.14
C PRO A 144 -25.68 -7.05 5.87
N ILE A 145 -26.59 -6.10 5.97
CA ILE A 145 -27.03 -5.26 4.85
C ILE A 145 -25.84 -4.44 4.31
N LYS A 146 -25.15 -3.68 5.17
CA LYS A 146 -24.01 -2.85 4.76
C LYS A 146 -22.77 -3.68 4.48
N ARG A 147 -22.52 -4.75 5.26
CA ARG A 147 -21.32 -5.56 5.17
C ARG A 147 -21.32 -6.48 3.94
N HIS A 148 -22.49 -7.01 3.58
CA HIS A 148 -22.63 -8.04 2.54
C HIS A 148 -23.62 -7.69 1.42
N GLY A 149 -24.21 -6.49 1.44
CA GLY A 149 -25.20 -6.06 0.43
C GLY A 149 -26.51 -6.83 0.48
N GLN A 150 -26.91 -7.35 1.64
CA GLN A 150 -28.20 -8.06 1.79
C GLN A 150 -29.37 -7.09 1.69
N SER A 151 -30.52 -7.57 1.19
CA SER A 151 -31.76 -6.80 1.15
C SER A 151 -32.31 -6.53 2.53
N ARG A 152 -33.00 -5.40 2.69
CA ARG A 152 -33.79 -5.09 3.89
C ARG A 152 -35.12 -5.85 3.84
N GLY A 153 -35.69 -6.12 5.00
CA GLY A 153 -37.10 -6.53 5.10
C GLY A 153 -38.07 -5.36 4.84
N PRO A 154 -39.38 -5.64 4.65
CA PRO A 154 -40.39 -4.62 4.50
C PRO A 154 -40.41 -3.65 5.68
N GLU A 155 -40.68 -2.37 5.42
CA GLU A 155 -40.81 -1.34 6.45
C GLU A 155 -42.25 -1.15 6.89
N THR A 156 -43.23 -1.63 6.10
CA THR A 156 -44.69 -1.55 6.32
C THR A 156 -45.35 -2.94 6.41
N HIS A 157 -46.64 -3.03 6.33
CA HIS A 157 -47.43 -4.27 6.39
C HIS A 157 -47.18 -5.10 7.67
N GLY A 158 -46.97 -4.44 8.83
CA GLY A 158 -46.75 -5.12 10.10
C GLY A 158 -45.43 -5.84 10.28
N SER A 159 -44.51 -5.68 9.36
CA SER A 159 -43.20 -6.31 9.47
C SER A 159 -42.41 -5.73 10.65
N ARG A 160 -41.82 -6.61 11.47
CA ARG A 160 -40.86 -6.28 12.54
C ARG A 160 -39.43 -6.66 12.14
N TYR A 161 -39.21 -7.02 10.85
CA TYR A 161 -37.99 -7.59 10.35
C TYR A 161 -37.31 -6.64 9.35
N HIS A 162 -36.88 -5.47 9.82
CA HIS A 162 -36.36 -4.43 8.95
C HIS A 162 -34.88 -4.65 8.50
N ARG A 163 -33.99 -4.87 9.46
CA ARG A 163 -32.54 -4.93 9.23
C ARG A 163 -31.84 -6.17 9.82
N ARG A 164 -32.57 -7.25 10.02
CA ARG A 164 -32.04 -8.47 10.64
C ARG A 164 -31.35 -9.39 9.62
N PRO A 165 -30.42 -10.29 10.07
CA PRO A 165 -29.62 -11.13 9.18
C PRO A 165 -30.35 -12.27 8.48
N GLY A 166 -31.58 -12.60 8.85
CA GLY A 166 -32.34 -13.71 8.30
C GLY A 166 -32.10 -15.05 8.99
N SER A 167 -32.57 -16.13 8.37
CA SER A 167 -32.43 -17.48 8.89
C SER A 167 -30.96 -17.87 9.09
N MET A 168 -30.68 -18.60 10.16
CA MET A 168 -29.34 -19.15 10.44
C MET A 168 -29.10 -20.50 9.78
N GLY A 169 -30.11 -21.14 9.21
CA GLY A 169 -30.09 -22.45 8.59
C GLY A 169 -31.20 -23.37 9.11
N SER A 170 -31.18 -24.65 8.76
CA SER A 170 -32.07 -25.66 9.30
C SER A 170 -31.71 -26.04 10.71
N THR A 171 -32.66 -26.69 11.43
CA THR A 171 -32.51 -27.05 12.86
C THR A 171 -31.67 -28.32 13.04
N SER A 172 -32.30 -29.49 13.01
CA SER A 172 -31.68 -30.78 13.38
C SER A 172 -30.63 -31.27 12.38
N THR A 173 -30.81 -30.98 11.11
CA THR A 173 -29.83 -31.31 10.06
C THR A 173 -29.54 -30.06 9.25
N PRO A 174 -28.32 -29.51 9.27
CA PRO A 174 -27.05 -30.03 9.80
C PRO A 174 -26.75 -29.76 11.30
N GLY A 175 -27.69 -29.21 12.08
CA GLY A 175 -27.50 -28.91 13.51
C GLY A 175 -26.46 -27.83 13.84
N ARG A 176 -26.03 -27.04 12.84
CA ARG A 176 -25.00 -26.00 12.98
C ARG A 176 -25.17 -24.88 11.97
N VAL A 177 -24.57 -23.73 12.22
CA VAL A 177 -24.41 -22.65 11.24
C VAL A 177 -23.16 -22.93 10.43
N PHE A 178 -23.26 -22.94 9.10
CA PHE A 178 -22.14 -23.19 8.22
C PHE A 178 -21.08 -22.08 8.27
N LYS A 179 -19.81 -22.46 8.07
CA LYS A 179 -18.71 -21.50 7.86
C LYS A 179 -19.02 -20.61 6.66
N GLY A 180 -18.59 -19.35 6.71
CA GLY A 180 -18.83 -18.39 5.62
C GLY A 180 -20.24 -17.78 5.60
N LYS A 181 -21.13 -18.09 6.55
CA LYS A 181 -22.42 -17.41 6.69
C LYS A 181 -22.23 -15.90 6.79
N ARG A 182 -22.97 -15.14 5.95
CA ARG A 182 -22.89 -13.68 5.88
C ARG A 182 -23.60 -13.01 7.05
N LEU A 183 -22.88 -12.83 8.15
CA LEU A 183 -23.36 -12.27 9.42
C LEU A 183 -22.75 -10.90 9.71
N PRO A 184 -23.33 -10.14 10.71
CA PRO A 184 -22.72 -8.91 11.19
C PRO A 184 -21.28 -9.13 11.66
N GLY A 185 -20.48 -8.09 11.64
CA GLY A 185 -19.11 -8.15 12.13
C GLY A 185 -18.30 -6.93 11.73
N HIS A 186 -17.01 -6.97 12.06
CA HIS A 186 -16.07 -5.92 11.72
C HIS A 186 -15.98 -5.73 10.20
N MET A 187 -16.02 -4.47 9.75
CA MET A 187 -15.91 -4.06 8.35
C MET A 187 -14.86 -2.97 8.20
N GLY A 188 -14.07 -3.06 7.15
CA GLY A 188 -12.96 -2.13 6.91
C GLY A 188 -11.73 -2.43 7.78
N ALA A 189 -10.76 -1.51 7.80
CA ALA A 189 -9.46 -1.66 8.44
C ALA A 189 -8.69 -2.93 7.99
N ASN A 190 -8.98 -3.44 6.80
CA ASN A 190 -8.32 -4.57 6.17
C ASN A 190 -7.25 -4.09 5.19
N THR A 191 -6.20 -4.88 5.03
CA THR A 191 -5.21 -4.66 3.96
C THR A 191 -5.87 -4.96 2.60
N ILE A 192 -5.87 -3.97 1.72
CA ILE A 192 -6.45 -4.05 0.37
C ILE A 192 -5.39 -3.59 -0.62
N THR A 193 -5.29 -4.30 -1.75
CA THR A 193 -4.46 -3.91 -2.89
C THR A 193 -5.35 -3.53 -4.06
N ILE A 194 -5.15 -2.33 -4.59
CA ILE A 194 -5.74 -1.91 -5.88
C ILE A 194 -4.65 -2.08 -6.91
N GLN A 195 -4.95 -2.82 -7.97
CA GLN A 195 -4.03 -3.18 -9.03
C GLN A 195 -4.22 -2.29 -10.25
N ASN A 196 -3.17 -2.19 -11.08
CA ASN A 196 -3.18 -1.53 -12.39
C ASN A 196 -3.64 -0.06 -12.32
N LEU A 197 -3.15 0.69 -11.33
CA LEU A 197 -3.37 2.13 -11.28
C LEU A 197 -2.32 2.84 -12.14
N GLU A 198 -2.77 3.72 -13.00
CA GLU A 198 -1.94 4.53 -13.90
C GLU A 198 -1.29 5.69 -13.13
N VAL A 199 0.01 5.86 -13.29
CA VAL A 199 0.75 7.03 -12.83
C VAL A 199 0.56 8.16 -13.83
N VAL A 200 -0.06 9.24 -13.41
CA VAL A 200 -0.37 10.38 -14.29
C VAL A 200 0.83 11.35 -14.38
N ALA A 201 1.40 11.67 -13.25
CA ALA A 201 2.57 12.55 -13.18
C ALA A 201 3.40 12.27 -11.92
N VAL A 202 4.66 12.66 -11.98
CA VAL A 202 5.61 12.56 -10.87
C VAL A 202 6.28 13.90 -10.68
N ASP A 203 6.25 14.44 -9.47
CA ASP A 203 6.92 15.67 -9.05
C ASP A 203 8.11 15.28 -8.15
N LEU A 204 9.30 15.47 -8.67
CA LEU A 204 10.54 15.05 -8.02
C LEU A 204 10.96 15.99 -6.90
N ASP A 205 10.74 17.27 -7.07
CA ASP A 205 11.14 18.28 -6.10
C ASP A 205 10.36 18.13 -4.78
N LYS A 206 9.11 17.71 -4.89
CA LYS A 206 8.21 17.46 -3.75
C LYS A 206 8.12 16.01 -3.32
N ASN A 207 8.78 15.08 -4.04
CA ASN A 207 8.65 13.64 -3.86
C ASN A 207 7.18 13.15 -3.89
N VAL A 208 6.42 13.61 -4.90
CA VAL A 208 4.99 13.32 -5.04
C VAL A 208 4.71 12.50 -6.29
N ILE A 209 3.85 11.49 -6.16
CA ILE A 209 3.30 10.72 -7.28
C ILE A 209 1.81 11.00 -7.38
N LEU A 210 1.32 11.37 -8.57
CA LEU A 210 -0.09 11.51 -8.89
C LEU A 210 -0.60 10.23 -9.56
N VAL A 211 -1.52 9.55 -8.89
CA VAL A 211 -2.08 8.26 -9.33
C VAL A 211 -3.54 8.46 -9.71
N LYS A 212 -3.94 7.98 -10.88
CA LYS A 212 -5.32 8.07 -11.38
C LYS A 212 -6.28 7.24 -10.52
N GLY A 213 -7.32 7.90 -10.04
CA GLY A 213 -8.35 7.26 -9.21
C GLY A 213 -8.06 7.26 -7.72
N SER A 214 -8.70 6.37 -6.99
CA SER A 214 -8.62 6.28 -5.53
C SER A 214 -7.66 5.20 -5.06
N VAL A 215 -6.99 5.46 -3.92
CA VAL A 215 -6.14 4.48 -3.22
C VAL A 215 -6.72 4.16 -1.83
N PRO A 216 -6.38 2.99 -1.25
CA PRO A 216 -6.90 2.58 0.05
C PRO A 216 -6.51 3.56 1.18
N GLY A 217 -7.34 3.66 2.19
CA GLY A 217 -7.04 4.35 3.45
C GLY A 217 -7.52 5.79 3.54
N VAL A 218 -7.30 6.36 4.72
CA VAL A 218 -7.54 7.77 5.05
C VAL A 218 -6.37 8.63 4.60
N ASN A 219 -6.53 9.96 4.61
CA ASN A 219 -5.40 10.87 4.42
C ASN A 219 -4.39 10.64 5.55
N GLY A 220 -3.10 10.63 5.23
CA GLY A 220 -2.03 10.22 6.14
C GLY A 220 -1.76 8.71 6.22
N ALA A 221 -2.54 7.86 5.56
CA ALA A 221 -2.31 6.41 5.53
C ALA A 221 -1.02 6.05 4.80
N ILE A 222 -0.30 5.07 5.34
CA ILE A 222 0.91 4.52 4.72
C ILE A 222 0.52 3.49 3.67
N LEU A 223 1.12 3.63 2.50
CA LEU A 223 0.88 2.81 1.32
C LEU A 223 2.16 2.06 0.94
N LYS A 224 2.01 0.83 0.47
CA LYS A 224 3.04 0.09 -0.26
C LYS A 224 2.74 0.25 -1.74
N ILE A 225 3.65 0.84 -2.48
CA ILE A 225 3.56 1.05 -3.92
C ILE A 225 4.54 0.10 -4.57
N ARG A 226 4.12 -0.61 -5.58
CA ARG A 226 4.97 -1.51 -6.36
C ARG A 226 4.56 -1.49 -7.83
N GLN A 227 5.47 -1.85 -8.69
CA GLN A 227 5.17 -2.08 -10.10
C GLN A 227 4.05 -3.13 -10.23
N SER A 228 3.13 -2.94 -11.17
CA SER A 228 2.06 -3.91 -11.40
C SER A 228 2.63 -5.26 -11.82
N VAL A 229 2.01 -6.32 -11.29
CA VAL A 229 2.37 -7.71 -11.62
C VAL A 229 1.60 -8.21 -12.85
N LYS A 230 0.48 -7.55 -13.18
CA LYS A 230 -0.43 -7.96 -14.25
C LYS A 230 -0.44 -7.02 -15.47
N ALA A 231 0.49 -6.06 -15.51
CA ALA A 231 0.65 -5.15 -16.64
C ALA A 231 1.53 -5.76 -17.71
#